data_b6326bad33a4cd68c6c868360466ecdf
#
_entry.id   b6326bad33a4cd68c6c868360466ecdf
#
_cell.length_a   1.000
_cell.length_b   1.000
_cell.length_c   1.000
_cell.angle_alpha   90.00
_cell.angle_beta   90.00
_cell.angle_gamma   90.00
#
_symmetry.space_group_name_H-M   'P 1'
#
loop_
_entity.id
_entity.type
_entity.pdbx_description
1 polymer ?
#
loop_
_entity_poly.entity_id
_entity_poly.type
_entity_poly.pdbx_seq_one_letter_code
_entity_poly.pdbx_strand_id
1 'polypeptide(L)'
;MKNVFRSSLLTLVAVLTFSIIGSAQTSPKAVDGINIKNFGQMDNILYRGGQPAESDYKALAAYGIHTIVDLRNDEEAFAKSAAEAAGLKYYNIPMDGVSAPSNEDVAKFLSIINDPSSGKIFMHCKAGIHRTGAMGAVYRIAHDGWDYDKTYAEMKNYEFSAGLFHGALKSFVKKYSEKVAAQPLIAAKAAVAGTK
;
A
#
# COMPACT_ATOMS: atom_id res chain seq x y z
N MET A 1 59.64 -39.00 -35.35
CA MET A 1 58.90 -37.74 -35.47
C MET A 1 57.56 -37.94 -34.83
N LYS A 2 57.35 -37.37 -33.66
CA LYS A 2 56.11 -37.50 -32.86
C LYS A 2 55.48 -36.13 -32.73
N ASN A 3 54.41 -35.87 -33.44
CA ASN A 3 53.63 -34.64 -33.33
C ASN A 3 52.72 -34.69 -32.11
N VAL A 4 52.94 -33.75 -31.18
CA VAL A 4 52.12 -33.56 -29.99
C VAL A 4 51.11 -32.44 -30.28
N PHE A 5 49.83 -32.82 -30.48
CA PHE A 5 48.70 -31.89 -30.55
C PHE A 5 48.38 -31.36 -29.13
N ARG A 6 48.60 -30.06 -28.92
CA ARG A 6 48.14 -29.34 -27.75
C ARG A 6 46.73 -28.82 -27.99
N SER A 7 45.74 -29.46 -27.44
CA SER A 7 44.35 -28.94 -27.37
C SER A 7 44.30 -27.85 -26.29
N SER A 8 44.11 -26.62 -26.73
CA SER A 8 43.77 -25.51 -25.82
C SER A 8 42.27 -25.51 -25.57
N LEU A 9 41.86 -25.84 -24.34
CA LEU A 9 40.49 -25.76 -23.87
C LEU A 9 40.20 -24.32 -23.44
N LEU A 10 39.51 -23.57 -24.29
CA LEU A 10 38.97 -22.23 -23.94
C LEU A 10 37.74 -22.40 -23.03
N THR A 11 37.92 -22.13 -21.75
CA THR A 11 36.81 -22.05 -20.81
C THR A 11 36.14 -20.70 -20.94
N LEU A 12 34.94 -20.70 -21.56
CA LEU A 12 34.06 -19.53 -21.66
C LEU A 12 33.38 -19.31 -20.30
N VAL A 13 33.84 -18.34 -19.52
CA VAL A 13 33.17 -17.90 -18.30
C VAL A 13 32.07 -16.93 -18.67
N ALA A 14 30.84 -17.41 -18.66
CA ALA A 14 29.66 -16.56 -18.81
C ALA A 14 29.40 -15.81 -17.49
N VAL A 15 29.74 -14.53 -17.47
CA VAL A 15 29.39 -13.63 -16.36
C VAL A 15 27.92 -13.23 -16.51
N LEU A 16 27.05 -13.88 -15.75
CA LEU A 16 25.65 -13.45 -15.59
C LEU A 16 25.61 -12.16 -14.77
N THR A 17 25.50 -11.02 -15.44
CA THR A 17 25.21 -9.74 -14.79
C THR A 17 23.74 -9.74 -14.36
N PHE A 18 23.51 -9.96 -13.07
CA PHE A 18 22.20 -9.78 -12.45
C PHE A 18 21.94 -8.26 -12.35
N SER A 19 21.16 -7.73 -13.30
CA SER A 19 20.67 -6.35 -13.21
C SER A 19 19.66 -6.27 -12.06
N ILE A 20 20.10 -5.72 -10.92
CA ILE A 20 19.20 -5.35 -9.83
C ILE A 20 18.37 -4.15 -10.34
N ILE A 21 17.16 -4.40 -10.78
CA ILE A 21 16.16 -3.34 -11.02
C ILE A 21 15.80 -2.79 -9.65
N GLY A 22 16.51 -1.77 -9.22
CA GLY A 22 16.17 -1.01 -8.02
C GLY A 22 14.79 -0.38 -8.23
N SER A 23 13.79 -0.86 -7.49
CA SER A 23 12.49 -0.19 -7.42
C SER A 23 12.73 1.21 -6.85
N ALA A 24 12.63 2.23 -7.69
CA ALA A 24 12.70 3.62 -7.26
C ALA A 24 11.58 3.85 -6.24
N GLN A 25 11.96 4.10 -4.99
CA GLN A 25 11.05 4.55 -3.94
C GLN A 25 10.59 5.95 -4.34
N THR A 26 9.35 6.07 -4.79
CA THR A 26 8.78 7.36 -5.14
C THR A 26 8.49 8.13 -3.85
N SER A 27 9.28 9.17 -3.60
CA SER A 27 8.92 10.23 -2.63
C SER A 27 7.58 10.86 -3.04
N PRO A 28 6.82 11.44 -2.08
CA PRO A 28 5.59 12.15 -2.40
C PRO A 28 5.83 13.15 -3.51
N LYS A 29 5.26 12.93 -4.69
CA LYS A 29 5.41 13.83 -5.82
C LYS A 29 4.26 14.84 -5.77
N ALA A 30 4.59 16.12 -5.68
CA ALA A 30 3.59 17.16 -5.86
C ALA A 30 2.92 16.98 -7.23
N VAL A 31 1.61 17.00 -7.24
CA VAL A 31 0.80 16.92 -8.46
C VAL A 31 0.16 18.29 -8.68
N ASP A 32 0.31 18.82 -9.88
CA ASP A 32 -0.25 20.13 -10.22
C ASP A 32 -1.75 20.15 -9.94
N GLY A 33 -2.18 21.18 -9.17
CA GLY A 33 -3.58 21.36 -8.80
C GLY A 33 -4.05 20.58 -7.57
N ILE A 34 -3.23 19.72 -6.95
CA ILE A 34 -3.55 18.99 -5.72
C ILE A 34 -2.61 19.44 -4.61
N ASN A 35 -3.14 20.16 -3.62
CA ASN A 35 -2.38 20.65 -2.46
C ASN A 35 -2.77 19.90 -1.18
N ILE A 36 -2.72 18.58 -1.23
CA ILE A 36 -3.05 17.73 -0.10
C ILE A 36 -1.77 17.26 0.59
N LYS A 37 -1.69 17.46 1.91
CA LYS A 37 -0.53 17.01 2.70
C LYS A 37 -0.28 15.50 2.50
N ASN A 38 0.99 15.11 2.35
CA ASN A 38 1.40 13.71 2.14
C ASN A 38 0.69 13.02 0.97
N PHE A 39 0.27 13.80 -0.04
CA PHE A 39 -0.27 13.22 -1.26
C PHE A 39 0.79 12.35 -1.94
N GLY A 40 0.39 11.16 -2.34
CA GLY A 40 1.29 10.24 -3.03
C GLY A 40 0.52 9.20 -3.84
N GLN A 41 1.14 8.76 -4.90
CA GLN A 41 0.69 7.65 -5.70
C GLN A 41 1.37 6.38 -5.20
N MET A 42 0.59 5.39 -4.76
CA MET A 42 1.13 4.09 -4.40
C MET A 42 1.34 3.23 -5.66
N ASP A 43 0.34 3.22 -6.54
CA ASP A 43 0.40 2.61 -7.87
C ASP A 43 -0.65 3.23 -8.82
N ASN A 44 -1.08 2.50 -9.86
CA ASN A 44 -2.07 2.99 -10.83
C ASN A 44 -3.50 3.05 -10.28
N ILE A 45 -3.78 2.41 -9.14
CA ILE A 45 -5.12 2.26 -8.55
C ILE A 45 -5.24 3.08 -7.27
N LEU A 46 -4.24 3.00 -6.37
CA LEU A 46 -4.32 3.57 -5.03
C LEU A 46 -3.44 4.81 -4.87
N TYR A 47 -4.06 5.87 -4.43
CA TYR A 47 -3.46 7.13 -4.03
C TYR A 47 -3.72 7.35 -2.54
N ARG A 48 -2.87 8.14 -1.90
CA ARG A 48 -2.95 8.38 -0.46
C ARG A 48 -2.67 9.84 -0.12
N GLY A 49 -3.12 10.27 1.06
CA GLY A 49 -2.82 11.62 1.53
C GLY A 49 -3.45 11.95 2.87
N GLY A 50 -3.39 13.23 3.23
CA GLY A 50 -4.13 13.84 4.33
C GLY A 50 -5.55 14.20 3.91
N GLN A 51 -6.29 14.82 4.85
CA GLN A 51 -7.65 15.31 4.62
C GLN A 51 -7.67 16.33 3.49
N PRO A 52 -8.47 16.13 2.44
CA PRO A 52 -8.71 17.15 1.41
C PRO A 52 -9.48 18.33 1.98
N ALA A 53 -9.18 19.55 1.54
CA ALA A 53 -10.11 20.67 1.67
C ALA A 53 -11.33 20.45 0.79
N GLU A 54 -12.43 21.16 1.04
CA GLU A 54 -13.67 21.00 0.27
C GLU A 54 -13.45 21.19 -1.25
N SER A 55 -12.62 22.15 -1.63
CA SER A 55 -12.25 22.41 -3.03
C SER A 55 -11.45 21.29 -3.69
N ASP A 56 -10.69 20.51 -2.91
CA ASP A 56 -9.78 19.48 -3.43
C ASP A 56 -10.52 18.29 -4.03
N TYR A 57 -11.77 18.02 -3.64
CA TYR A 57 -12.55 16.89 -4.18
C TYR A 57 -12.77 17.03 -5.69
N LYS A 58 -13.00 18.26 -6.19
CA LYS A 58 -13.09 18.52 -7.63
C LYS A 58 -11.75 18.30 -8.33
N ALA A 59 -10.64 18.71 -7.70
CA ALA A 59 -9.30 18.48 -8.25
C ALA A 59 -8.96 16.99 -8.29
N LEU A 60 -9.31 16.24 -7.25
CA LEU A 60 -9.16 14.77 -7.22
C LEU A 60 -9.97 14.09 -8.34
N ALA A 61 -11.22 14.49 -8.56
CA ALA A 61 -12.04 13.98 -9.65
C ALA A 61 -11.43 14.30 -11.02
N ALA A 62 -10.98 15.55 -11.23
CA ALA A 62 -10.29 15.97 -12.46
C ALA A 62 -8.98 15.20 -12.70
N TYR A 63 -8.29 14.80 -11.63
CA TYR A 63 -7.08 13.96 -11.68
C TYR A 63 -7.40 12.49 -12.05
N GLY A 64 -8.68 12.14 -12.05
CA GLY A 64 -9.16 10.80 -12.40
C GLY A 64 -9.36 9.87 -11.20
N ILE A 65 -9.41 10.40 -9.99
CA ILE A 65 -9.92 9.64 -8.83
C ILE A 65 -11.41 9.40 -9.03
N HIS A 66 -11.88 8.23 -8.61
CA HIS A 66 -13.29 7.83 -8.68
C HIS A 66 -13.88 7.54 -7.30
N THR A 67 -13.02 7.17 -6.35
CA THR A 67 -13.46 6.75 -5.01
C THR A 67 -12.60 7.38 -3.94
N ILE A 68 -13.24 7.86 -2.88
CA ILE A 68 -12.63 8.33 -1.65
C ILE A 68 -12.80 7.27 -0.57
N VAL A 69 -11.72 6.98 0.17
CA VAL A 69 -11.76 6.18 1.39
C VAL A 69 -11.25 7.04 2.55
N ASP A 70 -12.18 7.51 3.38
CA ASP A 70 -11.87 8.27 4.59
C ASP A 70 -11.71 7.32 5.78
N LEU A 71 -10.52 7.34 6.40
CA LEU A 71 -10.16 6.51 7.54
C LEU A 71 -10.41 7.20 8.89
N ARG A 72 -11.10 8.32 8.90
CA ARG A 72 -11.33 9.11 10.11
C ARG A 72 -12.61 8.68 10.82
N ASN A 73 -12.56 8.63 12.15
CA ASN A 73 -13.73 8.53 13.01
C ASN A 73 -14.31 9.91 13.38
N ASP A 74 -13.61 10.96 13.00
CA ASP A 74 -13.95 12.37 13.17
C ASP A 74 -13.97 13.09 11.80
N GLU A 75 -14.66 12.49 10.82
CA GLU A 75 -14.74 13.01 9.45
C GLU A 75 -15.26 14.46 9.40
N GLU A 76 -14.81 15.21 8.38
CA GLU A 76 -15.31 16.57 8.18
C GLU A 76 -16.77 16.54 7.68
N ALA A 77 -17.63 17.38 8.23
CA ALA A 77 -19.05 17.39 7.90
C ALA A 77 -19.35 17.58 6.40
N PHE A 78 -18.45 18.28 5.69
CA PHE A 78 -18.57 18.50 4.24
C PHE A 78 -18.02 17.33 3.40
N ALA A 79 -17.20 16.44 3.97
CA ALA A 79 -16.37 15.51 3.19
C ALA A 79 -17.20 14.64 2.24
N LYS A 80 -18.24 14.00 2.74
CA LYS A 80 -19.12 13.15 1.94
C LYS A 80 -19.85 13.94 0.85
N SER A 81 -20.50 15.05 1.22
CA SER A 81 -21.27 15.87 0.28
C SER A 81 -20.39 16.49 -0.81
N ALA A 82 -19.19 16.94 -0.46
CA ALA A 82 -18.24 17.49 -1.42
C ALA A 82 -17.71 16.43 -2.40
N ALA A 83 -17.44 15.20 -1.91
CA ALA A 83 -17.05 14.07 -2.75
C ALA A 83 -18.17 13.70 -3.73
N GLU A 84 -19.40 13.52 -3.25
CA GLU A 84 -20.57 13.19 -4.07
C GLU A 84 -20.89 14.29 -5.09
N ALA A 85 -20.80 15.56 -4.71
CA ALA A 85 -20.97 16.70 -5.62
C ALA A 85 -19.89 16.76 -6.71
N ALA A 86 -18.71 16.19 -6.46
CA ALA A 86 -17.64 16.04 -7.46
C ALA A 86 -17.78 14.74 -8.30
N GLY A 87 -18.85 13.94 -8.08
CA GLY A 87 -19.06 12.68 -8.79
C GLY A 87 -18.23 11.51 -8.27
N LEU A 88 -17.66 11.63 -7.07
CA LEU A 88 -16.85 10.60 -6.43
C LEU A 88 -17.71 9.70 -5.55
N LYS A 89 -17.40 8.39 -5.52
CA LYS A 89 -17.90 7.50 -4.46
C LYS A 89 -17.21 7.84 -3.15
N TYR A 90 -17.93 7.76 -2.03
CA TYR A 90 -17.36 8.03 -0.71
C TYR A 90 -17.64 6.87 0.25
N TYR A 91 -16.56 6.36 0.83
CA TYR A 91 -16.61 5.33 1.88
C TYR A 91 -15.89 5.83 3.12
N ASN A 92 -16.51 5.67 4.29
CA ASN A 92 -15.86 5.90 5.57
C ASN A 92 -15.56 4.56 6.25
N ILE A 93 -14.33 4.41 6.75
CA ILE A 93 -13.86 3.32 7.60
C ILE A 93 -13.31 3.96 8.88
N PRO A 94 -14.15 4.15 9.92
CA PRO A 94 -13.83 4.99 11.06
C PRO A 94 -12.79 4.33 11.98
N MET A 95 -11.56 4.84 11.94
CA MET A 95 -10.45 4.43 12.82
C MET A 95 -10.10 5.53 13.80
N ASP A 96 -9.83 5.20 15.07
CA ASP A 96 -9.47 6.16 16.11
C ASP A 96 -8.05 6.74 15.96
N GLY A 97 -7.20 6.09 15.22
CA GLY A 97 -5.84 6.54 14.89
C GLY A 97 -4.75 6.09 15.86
N VAL A 98 -5.11 5.49 17.00
CA VAL A 98 -4.16 4.97 17.98
C VAL A 98 -4.24 3.45 18.14
N SER A 99 -5.43 2.87 18.00
CA SER A 99 -5.65 1.43 18.02
C SER A 99 -5.35 0.77 16.67
N ALA A 100 -5.10 -0.53 16.70
CA ALA A 100 -5.04 -1.33 15.49
C ALA A 100 -6.41 -1.34 14.78
N PRO A 101 -6.45 -1.32 13.43
CA PRO A 101 -7.69 -1.54 12.69
C PRO A 101 -8.27 -2.91 13.03
N SER A 102 -9.59 -3.02 13.05
CA SER A 102 -10.28 -4.30 13.22
C SER A 102 -10.14 -5.19 11.98
N ASN A 103 -10.46 -6.47 12.10
CA ASN A 103 -10.51 -7.36 10.92
C ASN A 103 -11.59 -6.92 9.93
N GLU A 104 -12.70 -6.35 10.43
CA GLU A 104 -13.80 -5.80 9.66
C GLU A 104 -13.38 -4.58 8.86
N ASP A 105 -12.59 -3.67 9.46
CA ASP A 105 -12.02 -2.51 8.76
C ASP A 105 -11.11 -2.94 7.62
N VAL A 106 -10.23 -3.91 7.89
CA VAL A 106 -9.33 -4.49 6.87
C VAL A 106 -10.14 -5.14 5.75
N ALA A 107 -11.14 -5.97 6.09
CA ALA A 107 -11.97 -6.65 5.10
C ALA A 107 -12.76 -5.66 4.25
N LYS A 108 -13.36 -4.62 4.87
CA LYS A 108 -14.07 -3.54 4.17
C LYS A 108 -13.14 -2.79 3.22
N PHE A 109 -11.95 -2.42 3.69
CA PHE A 109 -10.95 -1.76 2.84
C PHE A 109 -10.57 -2.61 1.63
N LEU A 110 -10.20 -3.88 1.85
CA LEU A 110 -9.82 -4.78 0.76
C LEU A 110 -10.98 -5.05 -0.20
N SER A 111 -12.23 -5.08 0.26
CA SER A 111 -13.39 -5.23 -0.63
C SER A 111 -13.56 -4.02 -1.55
N ILE A 112 -13.31 -2.79 -1.05
CA ILE A 112 -13.34 -1.56 -1.87
C ILE A 112 -12.20 -1.57 -2.90
N ILE A 113 -10.99 -1.93 -2.47
CA ILE A 113 -9.81 -1.98 -3.36
C ILE A 113 -9.99 -3.01 -4.49
N ASN A 114 -10.57 -4.16 -4.18
CA ASN A 114 -10.75 -5.26 -5.14
C ASN A 114 -12.01 -5.14 -5.99
N ASP A 115 -12.87 -4.14 -5.76
CA ASP A 115 -14.03 -3.89 -6.60
C ASP A 115 -13.61 -3.11 -7.86
N PRO A 116 -13.73 -3.70 -9.07
CA PRO A 116 -13.39 -3.01 -10.31
C PRO A 116 -14.16 -1.71 -10.53
N SER A 117 -15.36 -1.60 -9.94
CA SER A 117 -16.20 -0.40 -10.03
C SER A 117 -15.68 0.77 -9.18
N SER A 118 -14.71 0.54 -8.29
CA SER A 118 -14.09 1.60 -7.48
C SER A 118 -13.17 2.51 -8.29
N GLY A 119 -12.65 2.05 -9.42
CA GLY A 119 -11.73 2.85 -10.24
C GLY A 119 -10.46 3.24 -9.47
N LYS A 120 -9.93 4.45 -9.74
CA LYS A 120 -8.82 4.98 -8.93
C LYS A 120 -9.32 5.49 -7.58
N ILE A 121 -8.62 5.12 -6.53
CA ILE A 121 -9.01 5.34 -5.14
C ILE A 121 -8.04 6.34 -4.48
N PHE A 122 -8.57 7.34 -3.80
CA PHE A 122 -7.80 8.18 -2.89
C PHE A 122 -8.18 7.84 -1.45
N MET A 123 -7.20 7.32 -0.70
CA MET A 123 -7.34 6.97 0.71
C MET A 123 -6.68 8.02 1.60
N HIS A 124 -7.37 8.48 2.62
CA HIS A 124 -6.83 9.49 3.52
C HIS A 124 -7.23 9.30 4.99
N CYS A 125 -6.49 9.99 5.85
CA CYS A 125 -6.88 10.31 7.22
C CYS A 125 -6.61 11.80 7.45
N LYS A 126 -6.49 12.26 8.70
CA LYS A 126 -6.25 13.69 8.99
C LYS A 126 -4.93 14.22 8.39
N ALA A 127 -3.82 13.54 8.67
CA ALA A 127 -2.48 13.96 8.23
C ALA A 127 -1.90 13.13 7.07
N GLY A 128 -2.56 12.04 6.67
CA GLY A 128 -2.02 11.10 5.68
C GLY A 128 -0.85 10.25 6.18
N ILE A 129 -0.67 10.14 7.51
CA ILE A 129 0.50 9.53 8.13
C ILE A 129 0.16 8.15 8.72
N HIS A 130 -0.59 8.12 9.85
CA HIS A 130 -0.70 6.93 10.70
C HIS A 130 -1.76 5.93 10.22
N ARG A 131 -3.06 6.30 10.22
CA ARG A 131 -4.16 5.46 9.70
C ARG A 131 -3.94 5.11 8.23
N THR A 132 -3.62 6.13 7.44
CA THR A 132 -3.27 5.99 6.02
C THR A 132 -2.04 5.09 5.82
N GLY A 133 -1.03 5.21 6.67
CA GLY A 133 0.15 4.34 6.64
C GLY A 133 -0.18 2.89 6.94
N ALA A 134 -0.99 2.64 7.99
CA ALA A 134 -1.38 1.28 8.37
C ALA A 134 -2.22 0.58 7.28
N MET A 135 -3.19 1.28 6.68
CA MET A 135 -4.03 0.70 5.62
C MET A 135 -3.29 0.61 4.28
N GLY A 136 -2.38 1.55 3.99
CA GLY A 136 -1.44 1.42 2.87
C GLY A 136 -0.52 0.21 3.02
N ALA A 137 -0.09 -0.08 4.24
CA ALA A 137 0.68 -1.29 4.54
C ALA A 137 -0.14 -2.58 4.29
N VAL A 138 -1.43 -2.59 4.68
CA VAL A 138 -2.34 -3.70 4.33
C VAL A 138 -2.38 -3.92 2.83
N TYR A 139 -2.52 -2.84 2.06
CA TYR A 139 -2.50 -2.91 0.60
C TYR A 139 -1.20 -3.52 0.06
N ARG A 140 -0.04 -2.98 0.45
CA ARG A 140 1.27 -3.47 -0.02
C ARG A 140 1.50 -4.94 0.29
N ILE A 141 1.12 -5.38 1.49
CA ILE A 141 1.30 -6.77 1.93
C ILE A 141 0.33 -7.70 1.19
N ALA A 142 -0.96 -7.33 1.12
CA ALA A 142 -1.99 -8.20 0.55
C ALA A 142 -1.99 -8.24 -0.98
N HIS A 143 -1.72 -7.10 -1.64
CA HIS A 143 -1.81 -6.93 -3.08
C HIS A 143 -0.44 -7.07 -3.77
N ASP A 144 0.60 -6.42 -3.23
CA ASP A 144 1.92 -6.40 -3.86
C ASP A 144 2.87 -7.47 -3.31
N GLY A 145 2.47 -8.21 -2.27
CA GLY A 145 3.29 -9.25 -1.64
C GLY A 145 4.53 -8.72 -0.92
N TRP A 146 4.52 -7.46 -0.49
CA TRP A 146 5.67 -6.90 0.22
C TRP A 146 5.79 -7.48 1.62
N ASP A 147 7.05 -7.61 2.07
CA ASP A 147 7.36 -7.95 3.45
C ASP A 147 7.18 -6.73 4.39
N TYR A 148 7.33 -7.00 5.69
CA TYR A 148 7.22 -5.97 6.72
C TYR A 148 8.25 -4.84 6.55
N ASP A 149 9.51 -5.18 6.29
CA ASP A 149 10.61 -4.20 6.30
C ASP A 149 10.48 -3.21 5.15
N LYS A 150 10.17 -3.69 3.96
CA LYS A 150 9.91 -2.86 2.78
C LYS A 150 8.68 -1.97 2.99
N THR A 151 7.62 -2.55 3.53
CA THR A 151 6.36 -1.84 3.80
C THR A 151 6.56 -0.75 4.87
N TYR A 152 7.27 -1.08 5.95
CA TYR A 152 7.54 -0.12 7.01
C TYR A 152 8.50 1.00 6.56
N ALA A 153 9.41 0.72 5.65
CA ALA A 153 10.25 1.74 5.03
C ALA A 153 9.41 2.74 4.22
N GLU A 154 8.42 2.27 3.44
CA GLU A 154 7.47 3.15 2.74
C GLU A 154 6.66 4.00 3.73
N MET A 155 6.14 3.41 4.81
CA MET A 155 5.43 4.18 5.85
C MET A 155 6.29 5.33 6.39
N LYS A 156 7.58 5.10 6.66
CA LYS A 156 8.51 6.14 7.13
C LYS A 156 8.75 7.25 6.11
N ASN A 157 8.75 6.94 4.82
CA ASN A 157 8.86 7.95 3.76
C ASN A 157 7.67 8.93 3.75
N TYR A 158 6.53 8.51 4.33
CA TYR A 158 5.35 9.34 4.58
C TYR A 158 5.23 9.78 6.06
N GLU A 159 6.35 10.03 6.71
CA GLU A 159 6.47 10.58 8.07
C GLU A 159 5.93 9.67 9.20
N PHE A 160 5.65 8.38 8.93
CA PHE A 160 5.16 7.49 9.99
C PHE A 160 6.18 7.38 11.13
N SER A 161 5.72 7.64 12.33
CA SER A 161 6.45 7.40 13.57
C SER A 161 5.55 6.68 14.56
N ALA A 162 6.05 5.60 15.15
CA ALA A 162 5.31 4.88 16.18
C ALA A 162 5.17 5.72 17.46
N GLY A 163 6.22 6.48 17.83
CA GLY A 163 6.24 7.35 18.99
C GLY A 163 5.59 6.72 20.23
N LEU A 164 4.97 7.55 21.06
CA LEU A 164 4.24 7.10 22.26
C LEU A 164 2.82 6.57 21.93
N PHE A 165 2.21 6.97 20.82
CA PHE A 165 0.78 6.76 20.56
C PHE A 165 0.47 5.79 19.42
N HIS A 166 1.40 5.51 18.53
CA HIS A 166 1.13 4.71 17.33
C HIS A 166 1.84 3.35 17.30
N GLY A 167 2.28 2.88 18.47
CA GLY A 167 2.90 1.56 18.64
C GLY A 167 1.96 0.40 18.24
N ALA A 168 0.66 0.55 18.51
CA ALA A 168 -0.34 -0.44 18.13
C ALA A 168 -0.45 -0.59 16.60
N LEU A 169 -0.42 0.51 15.83
CA LEU A 169 -0.44 0.49 14.36
C LEU A 169 0.82 -0.18 13.81
N LYS A 170 2.00 0.13 14.34
CA LYS A 170 3.25 -0.54 13.95
C LYS A 170 3.19 -2.04 14.21
N SER A 171 2.74 -2.43 15.41
CA SER A 171 2.61 -3.85 15.81
C SER A 171 1.59 -4.57 14.95
N PHE A 172 0.48 -3.93 14.60
CA PHE A 172 -0.53 -4.45 13.68
C PHE A 172 0.08 -4.77 12.32
N VAL A 173 0.79 -3.83 11.69
CA VAL A 173 1.41 -4.05 10.38
C VAL A 173 2.37 -5.23 10.39
N LYS A 174 3.19 -5.36 11.46
CA LYS A 174 4.09 -6.51 11.61
C LYS A 174 3.32 -7.84 11.69
N LYS A 175 2.32 -7.92 12.58
CA LYS A 175 1.49 -9.13 12.74
C LYS A 175 0.71 -9.47 11.48
N TYR A 176 0.22 -8.46 10.76
CA TYR A 176 -0.49 -8.65 9.51
C TYR A 176 0.42 -9.26 8.43
N SER A 177 1.65 -8.77 8.30
CA SER A 177 2.66 -9.33 7.40
C SER A 177 2.99 -10.78 7.74
N GLU A 178 3.21 -11.09 9.02
CA GLU A 178 3.46 -12.45 9.50
C GLU A 178 2.27 -13.39 9.20
N LYS A 179 1.04 -12.92 9.41
CA LYS A 179 -0.19 -13.68 9.15
C LYS A 179 -0.33 -14.01 7.65
N VAL A 180 -0.13 -13.02 6.77
CA VAL A 180 -0.24 -13.23 5.31
C VAL A 180 0.86 -14.16 4.81
N ALA A 181 2.09 -14.02 5.28
CA ALA A 181 3.20 -14.89 4.93
C ALA A 181 2.99 -16.35 5.38
N ALA A 182 2.25 -16.58 6.46
CA ALA A 182 1.94 -17.91 6.97
C ALA A 182 0.79 -18.62 6.22
N GLN A 183 -0.07 -17.90 5.49
CA GLN A 183 -1.24 -18.48 4.81
C GLN A 183 -0.89 -19.58 3.79
N PRO A 184 0.11 -19.47 2.92
CA PRO A 184 0.50 -20.53 2.00
C PRO A 184 0.93 -21.83 2.72
N LEU A 185 1.64 -21.68 3.86
CA LEU A 185 2.10 -22.81 4.67
C LEU A 185 0.94 -23.55 5.34
N ILE A 186 -0.09 -22.82 5.79
CA ILE A 186 -1.30 -23.39 6.39
C ILE A 186 -2.11 -24.15 5.33
N ALA A 187 -2.29 -23.54 4.15
CA ALA A 187 -2.99 -24.18 3.03
C ALA A 187 -2.28 -25.46 2.54
N ALA A 188 -0.95 -25.43 2.43
CA ALA A 188 -0.16 -26.60 2.05
C ALA A 188 -0.25 -27.73 3.08
N LYS A 189 -0.20 -27.43 4.39
CA LYS A 189 -0.37 -28.42 5.45
C LYS A 189 -1.77 -29.02 5.47
N ALA A 190 -2.82 -28.21 5.24
CA ALA A 190 -4.20 -28.71 5.17
C ALA A 190 -4.41 -29.64 3.96
N ALA A 191 -3.83 -29.34 2.80
CA ALA A 191 -3.89 -30.19 1.62
C ALA A 191 -3.23 -31.55 1.84
N VAL A 192 -2.10 -31.61 2.54
CA VAL A 192 -1.41 -32.89 2.88
C VAL A 192 -2.17 -33.69 3.92
N ALA A 193 -2.84 -33.05 4.88
CA ALA A 193 -3.62 -33.73 5.92
C ALA A 193 -4.95 -34.33 5.37
N GLY A 194 -5.52 -33.77 4.31
CA GLY A 194 -6.75 -34.22 3.67
C GLY A 194 -6.59 -35.41 2.69
N THR A 195 -5.37 -35.87 2.46
CA THR A 195 -5.04 -37.00 1.54
C THR A 195 -4.77 -38.34 2.25
N LYS A 196 -5.23 -38.48 3.49
CA LYS A 196 -5.16 -39.81 4.22
C LYS A 196 -6.52 -40.45 4.31
#